data_e76b78430653378a130dfaf59a5d215a
#
_entry.id   e76b78430653378a130dfaf59a5d215a
#
_cell.length_a   1.000
_cell.length_b   1.000
_cell.length_c   1.000
_cell.angle_alpha   90.00
_cell.angle_beta   90.00
_cell.angle_gamma   90.00
#
_symmetry.space_group_name_H-M   'P 1'
#
loop_
_entity.id
_entity.type
_entity.pdbx_description
1 polymer ?
#
loop_
_entity_poly.entity_id
_entity_poly.type
_entity_poly.pdbx_seq_one_letter_code
_entity_poly.pdbx_strand_id
1 'polypeptide(L)'
;MVTKALAGHRNELARQSKDARRAPTRELSALADRIKSAEAHYRSPMQMLMRDTLGDERRSRIQSQIEQSGPVELASLAELAAATRDKELAAALCGRVGSMKRDDRPFNAGELADVMFGEQHRELSQALVEAERRVLEALQADQEFETGKGSPHRALQIAMLKKR
;
A
#
# COMPACT_ATOMS: atom_id res chain seq x y z
N MET A 1 5.43 50.99 -27.51
CA MET A 1 6.59 50.07 -27.41
C MET A 1 6.67 49.36 -26.06
N VAL A 2 6.44 50.01 -24.96
CA VAL A 2 6.57 49.47 -23.56
C VAL A 2 5.62 48.28 -23.30
N THR A 3 4.38 48.33 -23.76
CA THR A 3 3.38 47.28 -23.55
C THR A 3 3.74 45.94 -24.24
N LYS A 4 4.39 46.01 -25.42
CA LYS A 4 4.79 44.80 -26.16
C LYS A 4 6.00 44.12 -25.53
N ALA A 5 6.93 44.89 -24.99
CA ALA A 5 8.08 44.39 -24.23
C ALA A 5 7.66 43.74 -22.90
N LEU A 6 6.70 44.35 -22.16
CA LEU A 6 6.13 43.80 -20.95
C LEU A 6 5.36 42.48 -21.21
N ALA A 7 4.60 42.41 -22.29
CA ALA A 7 3.91 41.16 -22.69
C ALA A 7 4.90 40.05 -23.04
N GLY A 8 5.99 40.37 -23.76
CA GLY A 8 7.06 39.42 -24.07
C GLY A 8 7.75 38.87 -22.80
N HIS A 9 8.06 39.75 -21.86
CA HIS A 9 8.71 39.38 -20.59
C HIS A 9 7.80 38.51 -19.72
N ARG A 10 6.50 38.81 -19.69
CA ARG A 10 5.49 38.04 -18.97
C ARG A 10 5.35 36.63 -19.54
N ASN A 11 5.36 36.50 -20.86
CA ASN A 11 5.28 35.20 -21.53
C ASN A 11 6.54 34.35 -21.29
N GLU A 12 7.72 35.00 -21.30
CA GLU A 12 8.98 34.31 -21.02
C GLU A 12 9.04 33.82 -19.57
N LEU A 13 8.64 34.64 -18.58
CA LEU A 13 8.55 34.23 -17.19
C LEU A 13 7.55 33.08 -16.97
N ALA A 14 6.40 33.12 -17.65
CA ALA A 14 5.42 32.03 -17.60
C ALA A 14 5.99 30.72 -18.16
N ARG A 15 6.73 30.81 -19.27
CA ARG A 15 7.40 29.66 -19.88
C ARG A 15 8.47 29.06 -18.96
N GLN A 16 9.36 29.90 -18.42
CA GLN A 16 10.41 29.50 -17.48
C GLN A 16 9.81 28.86 -16.22
N SER A 17 8.75 29.42 -15.66
CA SER A 17 8.02 28.86 -14.53
C SER A 17 7.42 27.49 -14.85
N LYS A 18 6.85 27.32 -16.04
CA LYS A 18 6.28 26.04 -16.50
C LYS A 18 7.38 24.98 -16.66
N ASP A 19 8.49 25.33 -17.28
CA ASP A 19 9.60 24.41 -17.50
C ASP A 19 10.25 23.97 -16.17
N ALA A 20 10.39 24.90 -15.21
CA ALA A 20 10.91 24.60 -13.88
C ALA A 20 10.01 23.64 -13.06
N ARG A 21 8.68 23.68 -13.28
CA ARG A 21 7.72 22.80 -12.58
C ARG A 21 7.54 21.43 -13.21
N ARG A 22 7.96 21.23 -14.46
CA ARG A 22 7.74 19.96 -15.20
C ARG A 22 8.37 18.75 -14.51
N ALA A 23 9.60 18.86 -14.03
CA ALA A 23 10.29 17.75 -13.38
C ALA A 23 9.63 17.39 -12.02
N PRO A 24 9.41 18.35 -11.07
CA PRO A 24 8.70 18.07 -9.84
C PRO A 24 7.30 17.47 -10.05
N THR A 25 6.53 17.96 -11.02
CA THR A 25 5.19 17.42 -11.30
C THR A 25 5.23 15.99 -11.81
N ARG A 26 6.22 15.63 -12.63
CA ARG A 26 6.43 14.24 -13.06
C ARG A 26 6.83 13.34 -11.89
N GLU A 27 7.69 13.81 -11.01
CA GLU A 27 8.10 13.07 -9.81
C GLU A 27 6.92 12.83 -8.87
N LEU A 28 6.06 13.83 -8.65
CA LEU A 28 4.84 13.69 -7.86
C LEU A 28 3.87 12.67 -8.48
N SER A 29 3.70 12.69 -9.81
CA SER A 29 2.86 11.72 -10.51
C SER A 29 3.42 10.29 -10.38
N ALA A 30 4.72 10.13 -10.56
CA ALA A 30 5.38 8.84 -10.37
C ALA A 30 5.28 8.34 -8.92
N LEU A 31 5.35 9.25 -7.94
CA LEU A 31 5.14 8.92 -6.53
C LEU A 31 3.70 8.47 -6.26
N ALA A 32 2.69 9.13 -6.85
CA ALA A 32 1.30 8.70 -6.75
C ALA A 32 1.10 7.27 -7.26
N ASP A 33 1.70 6.93 -8.40
CA ASP A 33 1.63 5.57 -8.97
C ASP A 33 2.34 4.54 -8.07
N ARG A 34 3.47 4.91 -7.47
CA ARG A 34 4.18 4.04 -6.50
C ARG A 34 3.37 3.80 -5.24
N ILE A 35 2.67 4.81 -4.72
CA ILE A 35 1.79 4.67 -3.56
C ILE A 35 0.66 3.70 -3.87
N LYS A 36 -0.03 3.84 -5.01
CA LYS A 36 -1.08 2.91 -5.44
C LYS A 36 -0.56 1.48 -5.62
N SER A 37 0.64 1.34 -6.16
CA SER A 37 1.30 0.04 -6.29
C SER A 37 1.59 -0.58 -4.92
N ALA A 38 2.06 0.21 -3.95
CA ALA A 38 2.30 -0.24 -2.58
C ALA A 38 1.00 -0.64 -1.88
N GLU A 39 -0.08 0.15 -2.01
CA GLU A 39 -1.41 -0.22 -1.48
C GLU A 39 -1.91 -1.57 -2.04
N ALA A 40 -1.74 -1.80 -3.34
CA ALA A 40 -2.11 -3.06 -3.96
C ALA A 40 -1.26 -4.23 -3.46
N HIS A 41 0.02 -3.98 -3.17
CA HIS A 41 0.97 -4.98 -2.68
C HIS A 41 0.74 -5.38 -1.23
N TYR A 42 0.31 -4.46 -0.39
CA TYR A 42 0.13 -4.64 1.06
C TYR A 42 -1.33 -4.49 1.47
N ARG A 43 -2.24 -5.05 0.67
CA ARG A 43 -3.69 -4.90 0.83
C ARG A 43 -4.23 -5.50 2.13
N SER A 44 -3.54 -6.45 2.74
CA SER A 44 -3.98 -7.13 3.96
C SER A 44 -2.79 -7.68 4.77
N PRO A 45 -2.97 -7.93 6.08
CA PRO A 45 -1.99 -8.61 6.91
C PRO A 45 -1.54 -9.96 6.34
N MET A 46 -2.46 -10.70 5.72
CA MET A 46 -2.16 -11.97 5.05
C MET A 46 -1.17 -11.80 3.90
N GLN A 47 -1.36 -10.77 3.07
CA GLN A 47 -0.41 -10.51 1.97
C GLN A 47 0.95 -10.09 2.49
N MET A 48 1.00 -9.31 3.56
CA MET A 48 2.26 -8.95 4.22
C MET A 48 2.98 -10.20 4.72
N LEU A 49 2.29 -11.07 5.46
CA LEU A 49 2.83 -12.32 5.97
C LEU A 49 3.39 -13.22 4.85
N MET A 50 2.62 -13.40 3.78
CA MET A 50 3.01 -14.25 2.66
C MET A 50 4.22 -13.70 1.90
N ARG A 51 4.35 -12.38 1.79
CA ARG A 51 5.48 -11.73 1.11
C ARG A 51 6.74 -11.68 1.95
N ASP A 52 6.60 -11.38 3.25
CA ASP A 52 7.73 -11.33 4.19
C ASP A 52 8.46 -12.68 4.27
N THR A 53 7.72 -13.76 4.14
CA THR A 53 8.25 -15.13 4.20
C THR A 53 8.41 -15.81 2.83
N LEU A 54 8.31 -15.04 1.74
CA LEU A 54 8.41 -15.58 0.38
C LEU A 54 9.84 -16.04 0.09
N GLY A 55 9.98 -17.30 -0.31
CA GLY A 55 11.28 -17.91 -0.62
C GLY A 55 12.06 -18.38 0.62
N ASP A 56 11.49 -18.28 1.81
CA ASP A 56 12.12 -18.78 3.03
C ASP A 56 12.16 -20.32 3.06
N GLU A 57 13.36 -20.89 3.26
CA GLU A 57 13.58 -22.34 3.30
C GLU A 57 12.92 -22.99 4.53
N ARG A 58 12.90 -22.30 5.67
CA ARG A 58 12.25 -22.79 6.87
C ARG A 58 10.75 -22.90 6.67
N ARG A 59 10.12 -21.90 6.07
CA ARG A 59 8.71 -21.95 5.68
C ARG A 59 8.42 -23.16 4.78
N SER A 60 9.24 -23.39 3.76
CA SER A 60 9.07 -24.50 2.84
C SER A 60 9.19 -25.86 3.53
N ARG A 61 10.15 -26.02 4.45
CA ARG A 61 10.30 -27.22 5.27
C ARG A 61 9.10 -27.45 6.18
N ILE A 62 8.64 -26.42 6.88
CA ILE A 62 7.46 -26.50 7.76
C ILE A 62 6.24 -26.90 6.91
N GLN A 63 6.05 -26.30 5.75
CA GLN A 63 4.92 -26.59 4.87
C GLN A 63 4.88 -28.09 4.48
N SER A 64 6.02 -28.68 4.15
CA SER A 64 6.11 -30.12 3.88
C SER A 64 5.80 -30.98 5.10
N GLN A 65 6.22 -30.55 6.30
CA GLN A 65 5.96 -31.29 7.55
C GLN A 65 4.50 -31.30 7.95
N ILE A 66 3.78 -30.17 7.76
CA ILE A 66 2.36 -30.03 8.15
C ILE A 66 1.39 -30.51 7.07
N GLU A 67 1.88 -30.98 5.93
CA GLU A 67 1.03 -31.40 4.81
C GLU A 67 0.07 -32.53 5.20
N GLN A 68 0.51 -33.44 6.08
CA GLN A 68 -0.27 -34.57 6.56
C GLN A 68 -0.90 -34.32 7.95
N SER A 69 -0.69 -33.16 8.56
CA SER A 69 -1.23 -32.85 9.89
C SER A 69 -2.75 -32.72 9.86
N GLY A 70 -3.37 -33.30 10.90
CA GLY A 70 -4.81 -33.23 11.09
C GLY A 70 -5.30 -31.89 11.61
N PRO A 71 -6.64 -31.65 11.60
CA PRO A 71 -7.21 -30.35 11.99
C PRO A 71 -6.83 -29.92 13.42
N VAL A 72 -6.82 -30.85 14.37
CA VAL A 72 -6.48 -30.55 15.78
C VAL A 72 -5.02 -30.12 15.92
N GLU A 73 -4.12 -30.80 15.22
CA GLU A 73 -2.70 -30.48 15.22
C GLU A 73 -2.45 -29.11 14.56
N LEU A 74 -3.10 -28.84 13.44
CA LEU A 74 -3.00 -27.53 12.77
C LEU A 74 -3.51 -26.39 13.66
N ALA A 75 -4.60 -26.58 14.41
CA ALA A 75 -5.09 -25.60 15.36
C ALA A 75 -4.07 -25.33 16.50
N SER A 76 -3.49 -26.38 17.08
CA SER A 76 -2.48 -26.26 18.14
C SER A 76 -1.21 -25.55 17.63
N LEU A 77 -0.79 -25.86 16.39
CA LEU A 77 0.34 -25.17 15.77
C LEU A 77 0.04 -23.70 15.48
N ALA A 78 -1.21 -23.34 15.16
CA ALA A 78 -1.62 -21.96 14.96
C ALA A 78 -1.57 -21.16 16.28
N GLU A 79 -2.00 -21.75 17.39
CA GLU A 79 -1.87 -21.16 18.71
C GLU A 79 -0.40 -20.96 19.10
N LEU A 80 0.45 -21.94 18.83
CA LEU A 80 1.89 -21.84 19.03
C LEU A 80 2.50 -20.70 18.21
N ALA A 81 2.18 -20.64 16.91
CA ALA A 81 2.66 -19.58 16.00
C ALA A 81 2.24 -18.20 16.50
N ALA A 82 1.01 -18.04 16.95
CA ALA A 82 0.50 -16.79 17.52
C ALA A 82 1.25 -16.41 18.80
N ALA A 83 1.43 -17.35 19.72
CA ALA A 83 2.10 -17.11 21.00
C ALA A 83 3.58 -16.76 20.84
N THR A 84 4.28 -17.43 19.92
CA THR A 84 5.71 -17.22 19.68
C THR A 84 6.00 -16.15 18.63
N ARG A 85 4.99 -15.65 17.94
CA ARG A 85 5.09 -14.74 16.78
C ARG A 85 6.00 -15.30 15.67
N ASP A 86 5.92 -16.61 15.45
CA ASP A 86 6.68 -17.31 14.43
C ASP A 86 6.04 -17.12 13.05
N LYS A 87 6.60 -16.21 12.26
CA LYS A 87 6.07 -15.80 10.96
C LYS A 87 6.10 -16.92 9.91
N GLU A 88 7.18 -17.69 9.88
CA GLU A 88 7.35 -18.77 8.91
C GLU A 88 6.37 -19.90 9.19
N LEU A 89 6.18 -20.25 10.46
CA LEU A 89 5.17 -21.22 10.88
C LEU A 89 3.76 -20.70 10.55
N ALA A 90 3.44 -19.47 10.91
CA ALA A 90 2.15 -18.85 10.60
C ALA A 90 1.87 -18.83 9.09
N ALA A 91 2.86 -18.46 8.27
CA ALA A 91 2.72 -18.42 6.81
C ALA A 91 2.49 -19.80 6.21
N ALA A 92 3.22 -20.82 6.68
CA ALA A 92 3.02 -22.21 6.24
C ALA A 92 1.62 -22.71 6.60
N LEU A 93 1.17 -22.46 7.83
CA LEU A 93 -0.17 -22.83 8.31
C LEU A 93 -1.28 -22.10 7.53
N CYS A 94 -1.14 -20.80 7.29
CA CYS A 94 -2.08 -20.03 6.47
C CYS A 94 -2.16 -20.57 5.04
N GLY A 95 -1.02 -20.93 4.44
CA GLY A 95 -0.96 -21.56 3.13
C GLY A 95 -1.68 -22.89 3.08
N ARG A 96 -1.46 -23.75 4.08
CA ARG A 96 -2.11 -25.07 4.19
C ARG A 96 -3.62 -24.93 4.35
N VAL A 97 -4.07 -24.12 5.30
CA VAL A 97 -5.51 -23.91 5.57
C VAL A 97 -6.19 -23.19 4.41
N GLY A 98 -5.48 -22.30 3.70
CA GLY A 98 -5.99 -21.65 2.49
C GLY A 98 -6.36 -22.61 1.37
N SER A 99 -5.68 -23.76 1.27
CA SER A 99 -5.98 -24.82 0.31
C SER A 99 -7.12 -25.76 0.73
N MET A 100 -7.59 -25.68 1.99
CA MET A 100 -8.69 -26.49 2.50
C MET A 100 -10.06 -25.88 2.18
N LYS A 101 -11.08 -26.72 2.09
CA LYS A 101 -12.47 -26.25 2.01
C LYS A 101 -12.81 -25.41 3.25
N ARG A 102 -13.65 -24.41 3.08
CA ARG A 102 -13.96 -23.44 4.14
C ARG A 102 -14.46 -24.09 5.43
N ASP A 103 -15.30 -25.10 5.28
CA ASP A 103 -15.92 -25.79 6.42
C ASP A 103 -14.96 -26.76 7.14
N ASP A 104 -13.85 -27.14 6.49
CA ASP A 104 -12.84 -28.04 7.05
C ASP A 104 -11.67 -27.29 7.72
N ARG A 105 -11.69 -25.95 7.73
CA ARG A 105 -10.61 -25.15 8.26
C ARG A 105 -10.62 -25.14 9.78
N PRO A 106 -9.52 -25.57 10.42
CA PRO A 106 -9.46 -25.67 11.89
C PRO A 106 -9.31 -24.33 12.60
N PHE A 107 -8.91 -23.27 11.87
CA PHE A 107 -8.77 -21.91 12.39
C PHE A 107 -8.93 -20.89 11.27
N ASN A 108 -9.08 -19.61 11.64
CA ASN A 108 -9.15 -18.50 10.71
C ASN A 108 -7.75 -17.99 10.35
N ALA A 109 -7.30 -18.26 9.14
CA ALA A 109 -5.99 -17.83 8.65
C ALA A 109 -5.84 -16.28 8.63
N GLY A 110 -6.94 -15.54 8.42
CA GLY A 110 -6.93 -14.08 8.46
C GLY A 110 -6.64 -13.53 9.86
N GLU A 111 -7.22 -14.15 10.90
CA GLU A 111 -6.96 -13.78 12.30
C GLU A 111 -5.50 -14.08 12.69
N LEU A 112 -4.95 -15.22 12.28
CA LEU A 112 -3.55 -15.54 12.52
C LEU A 112 -2.62 -14.53 11.84
N ALA A 113 -2.90 -14.16 10.59
CA ALA A 113 -2.14 -13.15 9.88
C ALA A 113 -2.26 -11.76 10.55
N ASP A 114 -3.43 -11.41 11.09
CA ASP A 114 -3.64 -10.15 11.82
C ASP A 114 -2.84 -10.11 13.13
N VAL A 115 -2.71 -11.21 13.84
CA VAL A 115 -1.82 -11.32 15.00
C VAL A 115 -0.37 -11.03 14.61
N MET A 116 0.08 -11.49 13.43
CA MET A 116 1.45 -11.28 12.95
C MET A 116 1.73 -9.86 12.47
N PHE A 117 0.84 -9.31 11.64
CA PHE A 117 1.08 -8.09 10.87
C PHE A 117 -0.03 -7.04 10.97
N GLY A 118 -1.08 -7.25 11.76
CA GLY A 118 -2.23 -6.36 11.82
C GLY A 118 -1.87 -4.93 12.23
N GLU A 119 -1.01 -4.76 13.21
CA GLU A 119 -0.54 -3.44 13.66
C GLU A 119 0.28 -2.75 12.58
N GLN A 120 1.30 -3.43 12.05
CA GLN A 120 2.15 -2.91 10.99
C GLN A 120 1.35 -2.58 9.72
N HIS A 121 0.35 -3.41 9.40
CA HIS A 121 -0.54 -3.15 8.27
C HIS A 121 -1.37 -1.88 8.48
N ARG A 122 -1.91 -1.66 9.68
CA ARG A 122 -2.66 -0.43 10.00
C ARG A 122 -1.78 0.82 9.89
N GLU A 123 -0.58 0.78 10.45
CA GLU A 123 0.39 1.88 10.39
C GLU A 123 0.78 2.18 8.94
N LEU A 124 1.11 1.16 8.15
CA LEU A 124 1.46 1.31 6.75
C LEU A 124 0.29 1.89 5.94
N SER A 125 -0.92 1.37 6.15
CA SER A 125 -2.12 1.86 5.46
C SER A 125 -2.39 3.33 5.77
N GLN A 126 -2.25 3.76 7.02
CA GLN A 126 -2.40 5.17 7.40
C GLN A 126 -1.31 6.03 6.76
N ALA A 127 -0.07 5.59 6.76
CA ALA A 127 1.04 6.31 6.13
C ALA A 127 0.85 6.45 4.62
N LEU A 128 0.37 5.41 3.93
CA LEU A 128 0.09 5.44 2.49
C LEU A 128 -1.06 6.39 2.16
N VAL A 129 -2.15 6.36 2.92
CA VAL A 129 -3.28 7.30 2.76
C VAL A 129 -2.84 8.74 2.95
N GLU A 130 -2.04 9.02 3.97
CA GLU A 130 -1.52 10.38 4.21
C GLU A 130 -0.56 10.83 3.10
N ALA A 131 0.32 9.92 2.64
CA ALA A 131 1.24 10.22 1.54
C ALA A 131 0.46 10.48 0.23
N GLU A 132 -0.53 9.66 -0.10
CA GLU A 132 -1.39 9.85 -1.27
C GLU A 132 -2.11 11.21 -1.20
N ARG A 133 -2.69 11.54 -0.06
CA ARG A 133 -3.37 12.81 0.16
C ARG A 133 -2.43 14.00 -0.11
N ARG A 134 -1.23 13.99 0.46
CA ARG A 134 -0.25 15.07 0.27
C ARG A 134 0.19 15.23 -1.18
N VAL A 135 0.42 14.10 -1.88
CA VAL A 135 0.78 14.13 -3.30
C VAL A 135 -0.35 14.71 -4.15
N LEU A 136 -1.60 14.31 -3.88
CA LEU A 136 -2.76 14.84 -4.61
C LEU A 136 -3.00 16.31 -4.31
N GLU A 137 -2.81 16.76 -3.07
CA GLU A 137 -2.89 18.19 -2.70
C GLU A 137 -1.82 19.02 -3.44
N ALA A 138 -0.59 18.51 -3.53
CA ALA A 138 0.49 19.18 -4.27
C ALA A 138 0.20 19.27 -5.77
N LEU A 139 -0.28 18.19 -6.38
CA LEU A 139 -0.69 18.16 -7.79
C LEU A 139 -1.90 19.07 -8.06
N GLN A 140 -2.82 19.19 -7.11
CA GLN A 140 -3.95 20.09 -7.19
C GLN A 140 -3.49 21.55 -7.17
N ALA A 141 -2.61 21.90 -6.23
CA ALA A 141 -2.04 23.26 -6.12
C ALA A 141 -1.24 23.66 -7.37
N ASP A 142 -0.46 22.74 -7.95
CA ASP A 142 0.27 22.98 -9.20
C ASP A 142 -0.68 23.26 -10.37
N GLN A 143 -1.76 22.50 -10.47
CA GLN A 143 -2.78 22.72 -11.50
C GLN A 143 -3.53 24.04 -11.31
N GLU A 144 -3.91 24.39 -10.08
CA GLU A 144 -4.57 25.67 -9.76
C GLU A 144 -3.66 26.85 -10.08
N PHE A 145 -2.37 26.74 -9.80
CA PHE A 145 -1.40 27.77 -10.16
C PHE A 145 -1.27 27.93 -11.68
N GLU A 146 -1.31 26.83 -12.44
CA GLU A 146 -1.12 26.86 -13.90
C GLU A 146 -2.37 27.34 -14.64
N THR A 147 -3.56 26.90 -14.24
CA THR A 147 -4.82 27.08 -14.97
C THR A 147 -5.81 28.01 -14.30
N GLY A 148 -5.55 28.41 -13.05
CA GLY A 148 -6.50 29.15 -12.21
C GLY A 148 -7.68 28.31 -11.70
N LYS A 149 -7.73 27.02 -12.02
CA LYS A 149 -8.81 26.10 -11.62
C LYS A 149 -8.25 24.74 -11.22
N GLY A 150 -8.67 24.24 -10.07
CA GLY A 150 -8.39 22.88 -9.63
C GLY A 150 -9.18 21.82 -10.40
N SER A 151 -8.77 20.57 -10.26
CA SER A 151 -9.52 19.41 -10.80
C SER A 151 -10.62 19.00 -9.81
N PRO A 152 -11.91 19.03 -10.22
CA PRO A 152 -13.02 18.59 -9.35
C PRO A 152 -12.86 17.11 -8.93
N HIS A 153 -12.37 16.27 -9.84
CA HIS A 153 -12.13 14.85 -9.57
C HIS A 153 -11.06 14.66 -8.48
N ARG A 154 -9.96 15.40 -8.56
CA ARG A 154 -8.88 15.34 -7.57
C ARG A 154 -9.32 15.92 -6.23
N ALA A 155 -10.09 17.00 -6.21
CA ALA A 155 -10.69 17.54 -5.00
C ALA A 155 -11.59 16.51 -4.29
N LEU A 156 -12.38 15.76 -5.05
CA LEU A 156 -13.20 14.67 -4.50
C LEU A 156 -12.32 13.54 -3.93
N GLN A 157 -11.28 13.12 -4.62
CA GLN A 157 -10.34 12.10 -4.12
C GLN A 157 -9.70 12.53 -2.79
N ILE A 158 -9.20 13.77 -2.70
CA ILE A 158 -8.63 14.33 -1.47
C ILE A 158 -9.66 14.33 -0.33
N ALA A 159 -10.91 14.72 -0.62
CA ALA A 159 -11.98 14.73 0.38
C ALA A 159 -12.32 13.31 0.87
N MET A 160 -12.27 12.31 0.01
CA MET A 160 -12.47 10.90 0.39
C MET A 160 -11.34 10.38 1.28
N LEU A 161 -10.09 10.74 0.98
CA LEU A 161 -8.93 10.32 1.79
C LEU A 161 -8.91 10.95 3.18
N LYS A 162 -9.47 12.16 3.34
CA LYS A 162 -9.63 12.81 4.67
C LYS A 162 -10.64 12.12 5.59
N LYS A 163 -11.50 11.26 5.05
CA LYS A 163 -12.52 10.51 5.80
C LYS A 163 -12.10 9.09 6.15
N ARG A 164 -10.98 8.62 5.64
CA ARG A 164 -10.37 7.32 5.95
C ARG A 164 -9.47 7.43 7.17
#